data_0f895347b992552a30c5714305ae463d
#
_entry.id   0f895347b992552a30c5714305ae463d
#
_cell.length_a   1.000
_cell.length_b   1.000
_cell.length_c   1.000
_cell.angle_alpha   90.00
_cell.angle_beta   90.00
_cell.angle_gamma   90.00
#
_symmetry.space_group_name_H-M   'P 1'
#
loop_
_entity.id
_entity.type
_entity.pdbx_description
1 polymer ?
#
loop_
_entity_poly.entity_id
_entity_poly.type
_entity_poly.pdbx_seq_one_letter_code
_entity_poly.pdbx_strand_id
1 'polypeptide(L)'
;MVGRIDIRELNEKIERQSAFVTNLMAGMDQVIVGQKHLVESLLIGLLSDGHVLLEGVPGLAKTLAIKTLASLIDAKYSRIQFTPDLLPADVVGTMIYSQKDETFISKKGPIFANFVLADEINRVPAKVQSALLEAMQERQVTLSKETFRLPEPFLVLATQNPIEQEGTYPLPEAQVDRFMLKVVIDYPKLEEEMRIIRQNINGEKYEVSPIMKAEEIIKAREVVKEVYIDEKIERYIADIVFATRYPEKYGLKELKEMISFGGSPRASISLALAARSYAFIKRRGYVIPEDVRAVAHDVLRHRIGLSYEAEASNLTTEEIISKILNRVEVP
;
A
#
# COMPACT_ATOMS: atom_id res chain seq x y z
N MET A 1 24.19 13.22 22.95
CA MET A 1 23.12 14.00 23.64
C MET A 1 21.98 14.12 22.65
N VAL A 2 20.95 13.29 22.78
CA VAL A 2 19.71 13.45 22.02
C VAL A 2 19.03 14.67 22.62
N GLY A 3 18.97 15.80 21.87
CA GLY A 3 18.28 16.99 22.31
C GLY A 3 16.83 16.63 22.66
N ARG A 4 16.31 17.18 23.76
CA ARG A 4 14.90 17.06 24.12
C ARG A 4 14.08 17.55 22.90
N ILE A 5 13.39 16.62 22.24
CA ILE A 5 12.46 16.95 21.18
C ILE A 5 11.34 17.76 21.84
N ASP A 6 11.18 19.00 21.44
CA ASP A 6 10.02 19.78 21.85
C ASP A 6 8.81 19.29 21.06
N ILE A 7 8.02 18.42 21.69
CA ILE A 7 6.84 17.79 21.08
C ILE A 7 5.83 18.84 20.61
N ARG A 8 5.76 20.03 21.24
CA ARG A 8 4.84 21.09 20.83
C ARG A 8 5.28 21.72 19.51
N GLU A 9 6.56 22.09 19.42
CA GLU A 9 7.13 22.66 18.18
C GLU A 9 7.03 21.66 17.02
N LEU A 10 7.34 20.39 17.30
CA LEU A 10 7.20 19.32 16.30
C LEU A 10 5.74 19.16 15.86
N ASN A 11 4.80 19.17 16.78
CA ASN A 11 3.38 19.05 16.46
C ASN A 11 2.88 20.20 15.60
N GLU A 12 3.23 21.46 15.93
CA GLU A 12 2.90 22.64 15.13
C GLU A 12 3.52 22.58 13.72
N LYS A 13 4.75 22.07 13.60
CA LYS A 13 5.41 21.86 12.32
C LYS A 13 4.65 20.83 11.48
N ILE A 14 4.33 19.67 12.07
CA ILE A 14 3.60 18.58 11.39
C ILE A 14 2.20 19.07 10.99
N GLU A 15 1.50 19.77 11.86
CA GLU A 15 0.17 20.30 11.56
C GLU A 15 0.16 21.23 10.34
N ARG A 16 1.16 22.09 10.22
CA ARG A 16 1.32 22.96 9.04
C ARG A 16 1.69 22.20 7.79
N GLN A 17 2.66 21.29 7.91
CA GLN A 17 3.19 20.53 6.76
C GLN A 17 2.22 19.47 6.25
N SER A 18 1.29 18.99 7.07
CA SER A 18 0.26 18.01 6.69
C SER A 18 -1.05 18.64 6.20
N ALA A 19 -1.14 19.98 6.15
CA ALA A 19 -2.38 20.67 5.75
C ALA A 19 -2.88 20.28 4.36
N PHE A 20 -1.96 19.98 3.43
CA PHE A 20 -2.32 19.52 2.07
C PHE A 20 -3.10 18.19 2.08
N VAL A 21 -2.93 17.34 3.09
CA VAL A 21 -3.64 16.05 3.19
C VAL A 21 -5.15 16.27 3.24
N THR A 22 -5.61 17.30 3.96
CA THR A 22 -7.03 17.65 4.01
C THR A 22 -7.59 17.97 2.63
N ASN A 23 -6.83 18.74 1.83
CA ASN A 23 -7.23 19.09 0.46
C ASN A 23 -7.21 17.86 -0.46
N LEU A 24 -6.19 16.99 -0.34
CA LEU A 24 -6.14 15.73 -1.09
C LEU A 24 -7.33 14.82 -0.75
N MET A 25 -7.63 14.63 0.54
CA MET A 25 -8.78 13.84 0.97
C MET A 25 -10.09 14.42 0.43
N ALA A 26 -10.28 15.75 0.51
CA ALA A 26 -11.46 16.42 -0.03
C ALA A 26 -11.58 16.25 -1.56
N GLY A 27 -10.46 16.35 -2.29
CA GLY A 27 -10.43 16.10 -3.74
C GLY A 27 -10.75 14.65 -4.09
N MET A 28 -10.25 13.71 -3.31
CA MET A 28 -10.60 12.28 -3.47
C MET A 28 -12.10 12.03 -3.19
N ASP A 29 -12.64 12.59 -2.11
CA ASP A 29 -14.05 12.41 -1.70
C ASP A 29 -15.06 12.99 -2.72
N GLN A 30 -14.66 13.94 -3.58
CA GLN A 30 -15.49 14.44 -4.68
C GLN A 30 -15.73 13.37 -5.75
N VAL A 31 -14.75 12.49 -5.97
CA VAL A 31 -14.76 11.49 -7.05
C VAL A 31 -15.05 10.09 -6.52
N ILE A 32 -14.47 9.74 -5.38
CA ILE A 32 -14.55 8.40 -4.78
C ILE A 32 -15.57 8.40 -3.66
N VAL A 33 -16.67 7.69 -3.88
CA VAL A 33 -17.72 7.55 -2.87
C VAL A 33 -17.46 6.33 -1.99
N GLY A 34 -17.42 6.53 -0.67
CA GLY A 34 -17.46 5.46 0.32
C GLY A 34 -16.15 4.72 0.60
N GLN A 35 -15.15 4.81 -0.26
CA GLN A 35 -13.89 4.05 -0.14
C GLN A 35 -12.82 4.82 0.69
N LYS A 36 -13.22 5.37 1.85
CA LYS A 36 -12.33 6.19 2.67
C LYS A 36 -11.07 5.43 3.14
N HIS A 37 -11.25 4.15 3.53
CA HIS A 37 -10.14 3.29 3.95
C HIS A 37 -9.12 3.08 2.81
N LEU A 38 -9.58 2.86 1.58
CA LEU A 38 -8.71 2.75 0.41
C LEU A 38 -7.92 4.04 0.20
N VAL A 39 -8.56 5.20 0.29
CA VAL A 39 -7.91 6.50 0.10
C VAL A 39 -6.85 6.74 1.18
N GLU A 40 -7.17 6.49 2.45
CA GLU A 40 -6.21 6.59 3.56
C GLU A 40 -5.02 5.64 3.35
N SER A 41 -5.27 4.39 2.94
CA SER A 41 -4.21 3.39 2.69
C SER A 41 -3.30 3.76 1.52
N LEU A 42 -3.85 4.36 0.45
CA LEU A 42 -3.05 4.90 -0.66
C LEU A 42 -2.13 6.04 -0.20
N LEU A 43 -2.64 6.95 0.65
CA LEU A 43 -1.85 8.04 1.23
C LEU A 43 -0.77 7.50 2.18
N ILE A 44 -1.08 6.50 3.01
CA ILE A 44 -0.10 5.84 3.88
C ILE A 44 1.01 5.22 3.01
N GLY A 45 0.66 4.44 1.99
CA GLY A 45 1.63 3.84 1.09
C GLY A 45 2.50 4.88 0.40
N LEU A 46 1.91 5.97 -0.10
CA LEU A 46 2.60 7.07 -0.75
C LEU A 46 3.58 7.80 0.18
N LEU A 47 3.14 8.14 1.39
CA LEU A 47 3.94 8.87 2.38
C LEU A 47 5.03 8.01 3.04
N SER A 48 4.81 6.70 3.14
CA SER A 48 5.78 5.74 3.68
C SER A 48 6.75 5.20 2.62
N ASP A 49 6.67 5.65 1.37
CA ASP A 49 7.43 5.10 0.23
C ASP A 49 7.20 3.59 0.02
N GLY A 50 6.02 3.11 0.37
CA GLY A 50 5.60 1.72 0.23
C GLY A 50 4.71 1.49 -0.98
N HIS A 51 4.39 0.21 -1.25
CA HIS A 51 3.45 -0.21 -2.28
C HIS A 51 2.24 -0.87 -1.65
N VAL A 52 1.11 -0.88 -2.35
CA VAL A 52 -0.17 -1.37 -1.85
C VAL A 52 -0.67 -2.52 -2.70
N LEU A 53 -1.03 -3.62 -2.06
CA LEU A 53 -1.77 -4.72 -2.67
C LEU A 53 -3.24 -4.57 -2.30
N LEU A 54 -4.11 -4.59 -3.28
CA LEU A 54 -5.54 -4.40 -3.08
C LEU A 54 -6.29 -5.68 -3.45
N GLU A 55 -7.03 -6.21 -2.50
CA GLU A 55 -7.90 -7.34 -2.70
C GLU A 55 -9.36 -6.90 -2.66
N GLY A 56 -10.13 -7.30 -3.65
CA GLY A 56 -11.55 -6.98 -3.73
C GLY A 56 -12.13 -7.28 -5.10
N VAL A 57 -13.45 -7.41 -5.14
CA VAL A 57 -14.18 -7.71 -6.36
C VAL A 57 -14.03 -6.61 -7.43
N PRO A 58 -14.27 -6.90 -8.70
CA PRO A 58 -14.32 -5.89 -9.76
C PRO A 58 -15.38 -4.81 -9.47
N GLY A 59 -15.19 -3.61 -10.00
CA GLY A 59 -16.20 -2.54 -9.93
C GLY A 59 -16.11 -1.64 -8.68
N LEU A 60 -15.16 -1.84 -7.78
CA LEU A 60 -15.02 -1.07 -6.53
C LEU A 60 -14.12 0.17 -6.64
N ALA A 61 -14.16 0.86 -7.78
CA ALA A 61 -13.46 2.13 -8.04
C ALA A 61 -11.91 2.09 -7.86
N LYS A 62 -11.26 0.92 -7.88
CA LYS A 62 -9.79 0.77 -7.70
C LYS A 62 -8.99 1.64 -8.67
N THR A 63 -9.31 1.49 -9.97
CA THR A 63 -8.67 2.28 -11.05
C THR A 63 -8.94 3.78 -10.90
N LEU A 64 -10.17 4.13 -10.53
CA LEU A 64 -10.56 5.52 -10.34
C LEU A 64 -9.80 6.16 -9.19
N ALA A 65 -9.62 5.45 -8.07
CA ALA A 65 -8.93 5.97 -6.89
C ALA A 65 -7.46 6.35 -7.18
N ILE A 66 -6.68 5.44 -7.76
CA ILE A 66 -5.27 5.74 -8.05
C ILE A 66 -5.11 6.78 -9.15
N LYS A 67 -5.98 6.77 -10.17
CA LYS A 67 -5.98 7.77 -11.24
C LYS A 67 -6.31 9.16 -10.69
N THR A 68 -7.31 9.28 -9.82
CA THR A 68 -7.69 10.53 -9.17
C THR A 68 -6.56 11.05 -8.30
N LEU A 69 -5.94 10.19 -7.49
CA LEU A 69 -4.79 10.56 -6.66
C LEU A 69 -3.63 11.09 -7.52
N ALA A 70 -3.30 10.41 -8.63
CA ALA A 70 -2.26 10.84 -9.55
C ALA A 70 -2.56 12.22 -10.16
N SER A 71 -3.83 12.48 -10.54
CA SER A 71 -4.25 13.76 -11.09
C SER A 71 -4.17 14.88 -10.04
N LEU A 72 -4.54 14.63 -8.79
CA LEU A 72 -4.45 15.62 -7.70
C LEU A 72 -3.00 16.00 -7.35
N ILE A 73 -2.03 15.11 -7.63
CA ILE A 73 -0.59 15.30 -7.32
C ILE A 73 0.20 15.72 -8.58
N ASP A 74 -0.44 15.98 -9.70
CA ASP A 74 0.22 16.26 -10.99
C ASP A 74 1.32 15.23 -11.32
N ALA A 75 0.97 13.96 -11.22
CA ALA A 75 1.89 12.85 -11.37
C ALA A 75 1.51 11.95 -12.56
N LYS A 76 2.52 11.39 -13.22
CA LYS A 76 2.31 10.47 -14.34
C LYS A 76 1.67 9.18 -13.85
N TYR A 77 0.52 8.82 -14.41
CA TYR A 77 -0.20 7.57 -14.17
C TYR A 77 -0.02 6.59 -15.34
N SER A 78 0.07 5.30 -14.99
CA SER A 78 0.07 4.19 -15.94
C SER A 78 -0.78 3.03 -15.41
N ARG A 79 -1.49 2.35 -16.30
CA ARG A 79 -2.20 1.10 -15.99
C ARG A 79 -1.59 -0.03 -16.80
N ILE A 80 -1.30 -1.12 -16.14
CA ILE A 80 -0.85 -2.37 -16.73
C ILE A 80 -1.90 -3.43 -16.40
N GLN A 81 -2.64 -3.89 -17.42
CA GLN A 81 -3.56 -5.00 -17.27
C GLN A 81 -2.76 -6.30 -17.40
N PHE A 82 -2.74 -7.11 -16.36
CA PHE A 82 -2.04 -8.37 -16.35
C PHE A 82 -2.89 -9.46 -16.99
N THR A 83 -2.46 -9.94 -18.15
CA THR A 83 -3.10 -11.01 -18.94
C THR A 83 -2.13 -12.17 -19.12
N PRO A 84 -2.59 -13.44 -19.30
CA PRO A 84 -1.72 -14.61 -19.34
C PRO A 84 -0.62 -14.58 -20.41
N ASP A 85 -0.81 -13.79 -21.45
CA ASP A 85 0.12 -13.62 -22.57
C ASP A 85 1.15 -12.50 -22.36
N LEU A 86 1.06 -11.73 -21.26
CA LEU A 86 1.96 -10.62 -20.96
C LEU A 86 3.39 -11.13 -20.72
N LEU A 87 4.37 -10.42 -21.28
CA LEU A 87 5.78 -10.70 -21.09
C LEU A 87 6.43 -9.69 -20.14
N PRO A 88 7.54 -10.04 -19.46
CA PRO A 88 8.29 -9.07 -18.65
C PRO A 88 8.66 -7.79 -19.39
N ALA A 89 9.01 -7.91 -20.68
CA ALA A 89 9.36 -6.78 -21.54
C ALA A 89 8.19 -5.79 -21.76
N ASP A 90 6.94 -6.27 -21.70
CA ASP A 90 5.75 -5.42 -21.82
C ASP A 90 5.56 -4.54 -20.57
N VAL A 91 6.08 -4.97 -19.44
CA VAL A 91 6.04 -4.22 -18.16
C VAL A 91 7.21 -3.26 -18.04
N VAL A 92 8.43 -3.75 -18.19
CA VAL A 92 9.66 -2.99 -17.92
C VAL A 92 10.23 -2.31 -19.15
N GLY A 93 9.92 -2.79 -20.34
CA GLY A 93 10.48 -2.31 -21.60
C GLY A 93 11.52 -3.24 -22.18
N THR A 94 12.03 -2.88 -23.34
CA THR A 94 12.99 -3.68 -24.10
C THR A 94 13.89 -2.82 -24.99
N MET A 95 14.94 -3.44 -25.53
CA MET A 95 15.72 -2.83 -26.61
C MET A 95 15.05 -3.06 -27.97
N ILE A 96 14.94 -2.01 -28.75
CA ILE A 96 14.44 -2.09 -30.14
C ILE A 96 15.52 -1.59 -31.11
N TYR A 97 15.63 -2.23 -32.25
CA TYR A 97 16.52 -1.75 -33.31
C TYR A 97 15.86 -0.60 -34.08
N SER A 98 16.51 0.56 -34.06
CA SER A 98 16.11 1.73 -34.87
C SER A 98 16.75 1.60 -36.26
N GLN A 99 15.94 1.35 -37.28
CA GLN A 99 16.43 1.32 -38.68
C GLN A 99 16.93 2.69 -39.15
N LYS A 100 16.41 3.76 -38.55
CA LYS A 100 16.80 5.13 -38.92
C LYS A 100 18.18 5.49 -38.43
N ASP A 101 18.51 5.07 -37.22
CA ASP A 101 19.79 5.42 -36.55
C ASP A 101 20.79 4.27 -36.60
N GLU A 102 20.40 3.11 -37.15
CA GLU A 102 21.16 1.86 -37.20
C GLU A 102 21.70 1.41 -35.84
N THR A 103 20.99 1.72 -34.78
CA THR A 103 21.37 1.46 -33.38
C THR A 103 20.24 0.80 -32.61
N PHE A 104 20.61 0.13 -31.49
CA PHE A 104 19.64 -0.32 -30.52
C PHE A 104 19.29 0.80 -29.55
N ILE A 105 18.02 1.09 -29.38
CA ILE A 105 17.49 2.08 -28.44
C ILE A 105 16.65 1.42 -27.37
N SER A 106 16.73 1.94 -26.14
CA SER A 106 15.93 1.47 -25.01
C SER A 106 14.51 2.02 -25.11
N LYS A 107 13.52 1.15 -25.32
CA LYS A 107 12.10 1.49 -25.22
C LYS A 107 11.59 1.20 -23.82
N LYS A 108 11.40 2.24 -23.01
CA LYS A 108 10.87 2.14 -21.63
C LYS A 108 9.44 1.62 -21.64
N GLY A 109 9.13 0.69 -20.72
CA GLY A 109 7.80 0.14 -20.52
C GLY A 109 6.88 1.04 -19.68
N PRO A 110 5.63 0.64 -19.49
CA PRO A 110 4.61 1.40 -18.75
C PRO A 110 4.93 1.58 -17.26
N ILE A 111 5.86 0.79 -16.70
CA ILE A 111 6.31 0.95 -15.31
C ILE A 111 7.02 2.29 -15.05
N PHE A 112 7.50 2.97 -16.08
CA PHE A 112 8.14 4.29 -15.97
C PHE A 112 7.09 5.41 -15.81
N ALA A 113 6.33 5.32 -14.72
CA ALA A 113 5.36 6.30 -14.26
C ALA A 113 5.47 6.45 -12.74
N ASN A 114 4.96 7.56 -12.18
CA ASN A 114 4.94 7.79 -10.75
C ASN A 114 3.93 6.87 -10.04
N PHE A 115 2.75 6.71 -10.65
CA PHE A 115 1.67 5.88 -10.15
C PHE A 115 1.35 4.78 -11.16
N VAL A 116 1.53 3.54 -10.73
CA VAL A 116 1.29 2.36 -11.56
C VAL A 116 0.18 1.53 -10.96
N LEU A 117 -0.89 1.30 -11.72
CA LEU A 117 -1.88 0.29 -11.41
C LEU A 117 -1.48 -1.01 -12.11
N ALA A 118 -1.08 -2.01 -11.33
CA ALA A 118 -0.84 -3.37 -11.79
C ALA A 118 -2.14 -4.18 -11.58
N ASP A 119 -3.01 -4.19 -12.59
CA ASP A 119 -4.37 -4.74 -12.46
C ASP A 119 -4.37 -6.24 -12.70
N GLU A 120 -4.94 -7.01 -11.75
CA GLU A 120 -5.03 -8.47 -11.77
C GLU A 120 -3.66 -9.18 -11.83
N ILE A 121 -2.71 -8.79 -10.95
CA ILE A 121 -1.34 -9.32 -10.93
C ILE A 121 -1.26 -10.84 -10.82
N ASN A 122 -2.28 -11.49 -10.27
CA ASN A 122 -2.35 -12.94 -10.15
C ASN A 122 -2.75 -13.67 -11.46
N ARG A 123 -3.01 -12.96 -12.57
CA ARG A 123 -3.33 -13.58 -13.88
C ARG A 123 -2.11 -13.91 -14.74
N VAL A 124 -0.91 -13.56 -14.31
CA VAL A 124 0.32 -13.81 -15.08
C VAL A 124 1.24 -14.80 -14.39
N PRO A 125 2.09 -15.51 -15.16
CA PRO A 125 3.10 -16.38 -14.60
C PRO A 125 4.10 -15.65 -13.70
N ALA A 126 4.69 -16.36 -12.75
CA ALA A 126 5.63 -15.84 -11.74
C ALA A 126 6.79 -15.02 -12.33
N LYS A 127 7.22 -15.29 -13.57
CA LYS A 127 8.29 -14.55 -14.24
C LYS A 127 7.93 -13.07 -14.46
N VAL A 128 6.67 -12.79 -14.83
CA VAL A 128 6.19 -11.42 -15.06
C VAL A 128 5.94 -10.71 -13.73
N GLN A 129 5.34 -11.44 -12.76
CA GLN A 129 5.19 -10.94 -11.39
C GLN A 129 6.56 -10.51 -10.81
N SER A 130 7.58 -11.36 -10.97
CA SER A 130 8.93 -11.10 -10.46
C SER A 130 9.55 -9.82 -11.07
N ALA A 131 9.34 -9.57 -12.37
CA ALA A 131 9.86 -8.37 -13.02
C ALA A 131 9.27 -7.08 -12.42
N LEU A 132 7.96 -7.06 -12.16
CA LEU A 132 7.31 -5.94 -11.47
C LEU A 132 7.84 -5.78 -10.04
N LEU A 133 7.88 -6.88 -9.28
CA LEU A 133 8.27 -6.85 -7.87
C LEU A 133 9.75 -6.51 -7.66
N GLU A 134 10.62 -6.87 -8.60
CA GLU A 134 12.02 -6.44 -8.61
C GLU A 134 12.12 -4.93 -8.84
N ALA A 135 11.43 -4.41 -9.85
CA ALA A 135 11.40 -2.97 -10.12
C ALA A 135 10.81 -2.16 -8.96
N MET A 136 9.81 -2.70 -8.27
CA MET A 136 9.26 -2.09 -7.04
C MET A 136 10.29 -1.98 -5.93
N GLN A 137 11.09 -3.03 -5.73
CA GLN A 137 12.08 -3.08 -4.65
C GLN A 137 13.32 -2.25 -4.96
N GLU A 138 13.86 -2.39 -6.18
CA GLU A 138 15.11 -1.74 -6.59
C GLU A 138 14.93 -0.29 -7.04
N ARG A 139 13.68 0.16 -7.27
CA ARG A 139 13.35 1.51 -7.79
C ARG A 139 14.07 1.84 -9.11
N GLN A 140 14.47 0.81 -9.84
CA GLN A 140 15.18 0.90 -11.11
C GLN A 140 14.90 -0.33 -11.98
N VAL A 141 15.16 -0.19 -13.27
CA VAL A 141 15.04 -1.26 -14.24
C VAL A 141 16.29 -1.30 -15.09
N THR A 142 16.87 -2.48 -15.30
CA THR A 142 18.00 -2.68 -16.21
C THR A 142 17.49 -3.22 -17.54
N LEU A 143 17.70 -2.47 -18.61
CA LEU A 143 17.40 -2.87 -19.99
C LEU A 143 18.73 -3.14 -20.71
N SER A 144 19.03 -4.41 -20.92
CA SER A 144 20.33 -4.86 -21.47
C SER A 144 21.52 -4.44 -20.57
N LYS A 145 22.25 -3.41 -20.94
CA LYS A 145 23.43 -2.92 -20.21
C LYS A 145 23.19 -1.61 -19.47
N GLU A 146 22.04 -1.00 -19.65
CA GLU A 146 21.70 0.30 -19.06
C GLU A 146 20.69 0.16 -17.94
N THR A 147 20.95 0.84 -16.81
CA THR A 147 20.04 0.88 -15.67
C THR A 147 19.38 2.25 -15.60
N PHE A 148 18.05 2.24 -15.56
CA PHE A 148 17.20 3.43 -15.49
C PHE A 148 16.50 3.48 -14.16
N ARG A 149 16.61 4.60 -13.44
CA ARG A 149 15.80 4.84 -12.23
C ARG A 149 14.34 5.09 -12.61
N LEU A 150 13.44 4.60 -11.78
CA LEU A 150 12.03 4.92 -11.88
C LEU A 150 11.76 6.35 -11.37
N PRO A 151 10.71 7.01 -11.87
CA PRO A 151 10.38 8.37 -11.42
C PRO A 151 9.93 8.36 -9.94
N GLU A 152 10.27 9.42 -9.21
CA GLU A 152 9.83 9.60 -7.83
C GLU A 152 8.78 10.75 -7.72
N PRO A 153 7.80 10.62 -6.82
CA PRO A 153 7.48 9.45 -6.00
C PRO A 153 7.01 8.28 -6.88
N PHE A 154 7.29 7.04 -6.46
CA PHE A 154 6.88 5.84 -7.16
C PHE A 154 5.97 4.98 -6.29
N LEU A 155 4.72 4.81 -6.70
CA LEU A 155 3.72 3.99 -6.02
C LEU A 155 3.13 2.97 -6.98
N VAL A 156 3.18 1.70 -6.61
CA VAL A 156 2.44 0.64 -7.28
C VAL A 156 1.24 0.26 -6.43
N LEU A 157 0.07 0.31 -7.05
CA LEU A 157 -1.14 -0.34 -6.57
C LEU A 157 -1.34 -1.60 -7.40
N ALA A 158 -1.09 -2.76 -6.80
CA ALA A 158 -1.40 -4.04 -7.43
C ALA A 158 -2.79 -4.51 -6.99
N THR A 159 -3.55 -5.13 -7.89
CA THR A 159 -4.86 -5.68 -7.55
C THR A 159 -4.89 -7.19 -7.71
N GLN A 160 -5.65 -7.84 -6.84
CA GLN A 160 -6.00 -9.25 -6.92
C GLN A 160 -7.53 -9.40 -6.85
N ASN A 161 -8.05 -10.32 -7.66
CA ASN A 161 -9.45 -10.72 -7.56
C ASN A 161 -9.53 -12.05 -6.79
N PRO A 162 -10.12 -12.08 -5.59
CA PRO A 162 -10.17 -13.29 -4.77
C PRO A 162 -11.17 -14.34 -5.30
N ILE A 163 -12.12 -13.95 -6.15
CA ILE A 163 -13.20 -14.84 -6.63
C ILE A 163 -12.72 -15.69 -7.81
N GLU A 164 -11.85 -15.16 -8.65
CA GLU A 164 -11.35 -15.88 -9.82
C GLU A 164 -10.19 -16.79 -9.44
N GLN A 165 -10.45 -18.10 -9.44
CA GLN A 165 -9.45 -19.14 -9.16
C GLN A 165 -8.89 -19.79 -10.43
N GLU A 166 -9.68 -19.89 -11.51
CA GLU A 166 -9.23 -20.46 -12.77
C GLU A 166 -8.24 -19.54 -13.51
N GLY A 167 -7.13 -20.10 -13.95
CA GLY A 167 -6.10 -19.35 -14.69
C GLY A 167 -5.32 -18.33 -13.85
N THR A 168 -5.31 -18.48 -12.53
CA THR A 168 -4.56 -17.60 -11.63
C THR A 168 -3.29 -18.26 -11.11
N TYR A 169 -2.28 -17.42 -10.87
CA TYR A 169 -0.99 -17.78 -10.28
C TYR A 169 -0.86 -17.01 -8.96
N PRO A 170 -1.08 -17.65 -7.81
CA PRO A 170 -0.96 -16.96 -6.53
C PRO A 170 0.46 -16.42 -6.36
N LEU A 171 0.54 -15.21 -5.79
CA LEU A 171 1.83 -14.64 -5.42
C LEU A 171 2.42 -15.45 -4.25
N PRO A 172 3.68 -15.92 -4.36
CA PRO A 172 4.38 -16.51 -3.22
C PRO A 172 4.44 -15.53 -2.04
N GLU A 173 4.38 -16.06 -0.81
CA GLU A 173 4.39 -15.26 0.43
C GLU A 173 5.56 -14.26 0.49
N ALA A 174 6.77 -14.70 0.12
CA ALA A 174 7.95 -13.85 0.07
C ALA A 174 7.83 -12.68 -0.93
N GLN A 175 6.95 -12.79 -1.92
CA GLN A 175 6.66 -11.74 -2.88
C GLN A 175 5.57 -10.80 -2.36
N VAL A 176 4.54 -11.34 -1.70
CA VAL A 176 3.48 -10.53 -1.08
C VAL A 176 4.04 -9.67 0.06
N ASP A 177 5.03 -10.15 0.81
CA ASP A 177 5.72 -9.39 1.88
C ASP A 177 6.43 -8.11 1.39
N ARG A 178 6.63 -7.95 0.07
CA ARG A 178 7.18 -6.71 -0.52
C ARG A 178 6.16 -5.56 -0.56
N PHE A 179 4.88 -5.85 -0.52
CA PHE A 179 3.84 -4.84 -0.35
C PHE A 179 3.79 -4.39 1.11
N MET A 180 3.77 -3.08 1.31
CA MET A 180 3.68 -2.52 2.65
C MET A 180 2.34 -2.80 3.30
N LEU A 181 1.27 -2.62 2.51
CA LEU A 181 -0.11 -2.83 2.91
C LEU A 181 -0.79 -3.81 1.96
N LYS A 182 -1.59 -4.72 2.52
CA LYS A 182 -2.62 -5.46 1.79
C LYS A 182 -3.98 -4.98 2.29
N VAL A 183 -4.71 -4.28 1.44
CA VAL A 183 -6.00 -3.67 1.75
C VAL A 183 -7.12 -4.52 1.17
N VAL A 184 -8.07 -4.88 1.99
CA VAL A 184 -9.31 -5.54 1.56
C VAL A 184 -10.40 -4.49 1.45
N ILE A 185 -11.08 -4.45 0.32
CA ILE A 185 -12.19 -3.53 0.09
C ILE A 185 -13.49 -4.28 -0.11
N ASP A 186 -14.51 -3.77 0.55
CA ASP A 186 -15.86 -4.28 0.49
C ASP A 186 -16.77 -3.43 -0.42
N TYR A 187 -17.97 -3.93 -0.65
CA TYR A 187 -19.01 -3.19 -1.34
C TYR A 187 -19.37 -1.90 -0.59
N PRO A 188 -19.77 -0.85 -1.34
CA PRO A 188 -20.27 0.38 -0.72
C PRO A 188 -21.54 0.11 0.08
N LYS A 189 -21.79 0.96 1.07
CA LYS A 189 -23.06 0.95 1.82
C LYS A 189 -24.21 1.44 0.93
N LEU A 190 -25.44 1.14 1.31
CA LEU A 190 -26.62 1.50 0.53
C LEU A 190 -26.67 3.01 0.17
N GLU A 191 -26.38 3.88 1.15
CA GLU A 191 -26.39 5.33 0.92
C GLU A 191 -25.27 5.78 -0.03
N GLU A 192 -24.11 5.12 0.03
CA GLU A 192 -22.97 5.36 -0.86
C GLU A 192 -23.31 4.89 -2.28
N GLU A 193 -23.94 3.73 -2.41
CA GLU A 193 -24.35 3.21 -3.71
C GLU A 193 -25.41 4.11 -4.36
N MET A 194 -26.36 4.63 -3.59
CA MET A 194 -27.32 5.64 -4.08
C MET A 194 -26.62 6.91 -4.58
N ARG A 195 -25.54 7.35 -3.91
CA ARG A 195 -24.72 8.48 -4.38
C ARG A 195 -24.01 8.16 -5.68
N ILE A 196 -23.41 6.97 -5.79
CA ILE A 196 -22.74 6.48 -7.02
C ILE A 196 -23.73 6.49 -8.19
N ILE A 197 -24.95 5.97 -7.98
CA ILE A 197 -26.01 5.97 -9.01
C ILE A 197 -26.31 7.40 -9.47
N ARG A 198 -26.59 8.32 -8.54
CA ARG A 198 -26.93 9.71 -8.86
C ARG A 198 -25.82 10.42 -9.65
N GLN A 199 -24.54 10.24 -9.22
CA GLN A 199 -23.38 10.82 -9.90
C GLN A 199 -23.27 10.32 -11.34
N ASN A 200 -23.48 9.02 -11.59
CA ASN A 200 -23.29 8.44 -12.92
C ASN A 200 -24.48 8.69 -13.87
N ILE A 201 -25.72 8.68 -13.37
CA ILE A 201 -26.91 8.92 -14.19
C ILE A 201 -26.98 10.38 -14.65
N ASN A 202 -26.59 11.32 -13.79
CA ASN A 202 -26.63 12.75 -14.12
C ASN A 202 -25.48 13.18 -15.05
N GLY A 203 -24.56 12.27 -15.39
CA GLY A 203 -23.44 12.56 -16.27
C GLY A 203 -22.43 13.55 -15.68
N GLU A 204 -22.42 13.72 -14.38
CA GLU A 204 -21.47 14.58 -13.67
C GLU A 204 -20.06 13.99 -13.79
N LYS A 205 -19.26 14.57 -14.67
CA LYS A 205 -17.83 14.25 -14.74
C LYS A 205 -17.10 15.13 -13.74
N TYR A 206 -16.59 14.54 -12.69
CA TYR A 206 -15.71 15.23 -11.76
C TYR A 206 -14.29 15.25 -12.36
N GLU A 207 -13.91 16.39 -12.91
CA GLU A 207 -12.52 16.66 -13.25
C GLU A 207 -11.85 17.29 -12.04
N VAL A 208 -10.82 16.64 -11.52
CA VAL A 208 -10.02 17.18 -10.42
C VAL A 208 -8.84 17.96 -11.00
N SER A 209 -8.57 19.12 -10.43
CA SER A 209 -7.37 19.89 -10.76
C SER A 209 -6.23 19.51 -9.80
N PRO A 210 -4.97 19.56 -10.26
CA PRO A 210 -3.83 19.33 -9.40
C PRO A 210 -3.84 20.28 -8.18
N ILE A 211 -3.62 19.72 -7.00
CA ILE A 211 -3.53 20.45 -5.73
C ILE A 211 -2.08 20.70 -5.36
N MET A 212 -1.20 19.79 -5.77
CA MET A 212 0.23 19.84 -5.47
C MET A 212 1.03 19.13 -6.56
N LYS A 213 2.35 19.35 -6.55
CA LYS A 213 3.27 18.66 -7.45
C LYS A 213 3.84 17.40 -6.81
N ALA A 214 4.26 16.46 -7.65
CA ALA A 214 4.85 15.19 -7.20
C ALA A 214 6.07 15.38 -6.27
N GLU A 215 6.89 16.41 -6.51
CA GLU A 215 8.07 16.70 -5.69
C GLU A 215 7.72 17.13 -4.25
N GLU A 216 6.52 17.66 -4.02
CA GLU A 216 6.07 18.06 -2.68
C GLU A 216 5.78 16.82 -1.81
N ILE A 217 5.41 15.69 -2.42
CA ILE A 217 5.28 14.40 -1.70
C ILE A 217 6.64 13.94 -1.17
N ILE A 218 7.71 14.11 -1.94
CA ILE A 218 9.07 13.74 -1.50
C ILE A 218 9.45 14.57 -0.27
N LYS A 219 9.16 15.88 -0.29
CA LYS A 219 9.38 16.74 0.88
C LYS A 219 8.53 16.33 2.07
N ALA A 220 7.27 15.97 1.83
CA ALA A 220 6.38 15.48 2.89
C ALA A 220 6.90 14.19 3.53
N ARG A 221 7.49 13.27 2.75
CA ARG A 221 8.13 12.06 3.28
C ARG A 221 9.24 12.36 4.27
N GLU A 222 10.06 13.38 4.01
CA GLU A 222 11.11 13.78 4.96
C GLU A 222 10.50 14.30 6.28
N VAL A 223 9.39 15.03 6.19
CA VAL A 223 8.68 15.50 7.40
C VAL A 223 8.01 14.34 8.14
N VAL A 224 7.46 13.35 7.44
CA VAL A 224 6.90 12.13 8.05
C VAL A 224 7.96 11.38 8.88
N LYS A 225 9.22 11.36 8.45
CA LYS A 225 10.31 10.73 9.20
C LYS A 225 10.57 11.38 10.55
N GLU A 226 10.20 12.67 10.72
CA GLU A 226 10.35 13.42 11.95
C GLU A 226 9.23 13.12 12.97
N VAL A 227 8.11 12.50 12.56
CA VAL A 227 7.04 12.11 13.49
C VAL A 227 7.61 11.18 14.55
N TYR A 228 7.48 11.60 15.80
CA TYR A 228 8.09 10.93 16.94
C TYR A 228 7.42 9.59 17.24
N ILE A 229 8.22 8.57 17.47
CA ILE A 229 7.78 7.28 18.03
C ILE A 229 8.49 7.10 19.38
N ASP A 230 7.72 6.98 20.44
CA ASP A 230 8.25 6.66 21.77
C ASP A 230 8.71 5.21 21.85
N GLU A 231 9.73 4.93 22.68
CA GLU A 231 10.27 3.57 22.87
C GLU A 231 9.18 2.58 23.32
N LYS A 232 8.18 3.04 24.08
CA LYS A 232 7.04 2.21 24.47
C LYS A 232 6.18 1.80 23.28
N ILE A 233 6.01 2.71 22.29
CA ILE A 233 5.31 2.39 21.05
C ILE A 233 6.14 1.44 20.18
N GLU A 234 7.46 1.63 20.10
CA GLU A 234 8.35 0.68 19.42
C GLU A 234 8.25 -0.72 20.05
N ARG A 235 8.23 -0.77 21.38
CA ARG A 235 8.04 -2.02 22.11
C ARG A 235 6.67 -2.64 21.82
N TYR A 236 5.61 -1.86 21.83
CA TYR A 236 4.25 -2.32 21.52
C TYR A 236 4.16 -2.92 20.10
N ILE A 237 4.76 -2.25 19.10
CA ILE A 237 4.87 -2.77 17.73
C ILE A 237 5.63 -4.12 17.70
N ALA A 238 6.76 -4.19 18.40
CA ALA A 238 7.54 -5.42 18.49
C ALA A 238 6.74 -6.54 19.15
N ASP A 239 6.05 -6.27 20.24
CA ASP A 239 5.23 -7.25 20.98
C ASP A 239 4.07 -7.78 20.11
N ILE A 240 3.39 -6.92 19.33
CA ILE A 240 2.36 -7.35 18.36
C ILE A 240 2.97 -8.35 17.35
N VAL A 241 4.11 -8.03 16.76
CA VAL A 241 4.73 -8.91 15.75
C VAL A 241 5.29 -10.18 16.40
N PHE A 242 5.87 -10.11 17.60
CA PHE A 242 6.31 -11.28 18.34
C PHE A 242 5.14 -12.20 18.73
N ALA A 243 3.97 -11.65 19.06
CA ALA A 243 2.78 -12.44 19.37
C ALA A 243 2.30 -13.25 18.15
N THR A 244 2.59 -12.81 16.91
CA THR A 244 2.31 -13.63 15.72
C THR A 244 3.21 -14.86 15.60
N ARG A 245 4.43 -14.83 16.21
CA ARG A 245 5.42 -15.93 16.16
C ARG A 245 5.36 -16.83 17.38
N TYR A 246 5.06 -16.24 18.53
CA TYR A 246 5.09 -16.89 19.84
C TYR A 246 3.84 -16.55 20.64
N PRO A 247 2.64 -16.87 20.13
CA PRO A 247 1.38 -16.46 20.74
C PRO A 247 1.23 -16.98 22.18
N GLU A 248 1.82 -18.16 22.49
CA GLU A 248 1.79 -18.73 23.84
C GLU A 248 2.47 -17.86 24.89
N LYS A 249 3.47 -17.03 24.50
CA LYS A 249 4.14 -16.08 25.42
C LYS A 249 3.25 -14.89 25.80
N TYR A 250 2.24 -14.63 25.00
CA TYR A 250 1.25 -13.55 25.20
C TYR A 250 -0.09 -14.09 25.72
N GLY A 251 -0.14 -15.35 26.16
CA GLY A 251 -1.34 -15.99 26.70
C GLY A 251 -2.37 -16.40 25.66
N LEU A 252 -1.96 -16.52 24.40
CA LEU A 252 -2.79 -16.93 23.25
C LEU A 252 -2.38 -18.35 22.82
N LYS A 253 -2.39 -19.30 23.76
CA LYS A 253 -1.95 -20.69 23.52
C LYS A 253 -2.73 -21.37 22.40
N GLU A 254 -4.00 -21.04 22.26
CA GLU A 254 -4.90 -21.56 21.22
C GLU A 254 -4.47 -21.17 19.80
N LEU A 255 -3.73 -20.07 19.64
CA LEU A 255 -3.26 -19.65 18.33
C LEU A 255 -1.97 -20.35 17.88
N LYS A 256 -1.29 -21.09 18.79
CA LYS A 256 -0.01 -21.72 18.46
C LYS A 256 -0.09 -22.70 17.29
N GLU A 257 -1.11 -23.54 17.29
CA GLU A 257 -1.35 -24.52 16.23
C GLU A 257 -2.10 -23.93 15.03
N MET A 258 -2.60 -22.68 15.16
CA MET A 258 -3.37 -22.01 14.10
C MET A 258 -2.50 -21.16 13.16
N ILE A 259 -1.29 -20.82 13.58
CA ILE A 259 -0.36 -19.99 12.81
C ILE A 259 0.79 -20.87 12.31
N SER A 260 0.91 -20.98 10.97
CA SER A 260 2.01 -21.71 10.33
C SER A 260 3.31 -20.89 10.32
N PHE A 261 3.22 -19.59 10.12
CA PHE A 261 4.33 -18.63 10.26
C PHE A 261 3.80 -17.25 10.64
N GLY A 262 4.60 -16.49 11.40
CA GLY A 262 4.30 -15.12 11.82
C GLY A 262 5.08 -14.07 11.07
N GLY A 263 4.78 -12.80 11.35
CA GLY A 263 5.39 -11.64 10.70
C GLY A 263 6.92 -11.60 10.80
N SER A 264 7.60 -11.27 9.72
CA SER A 264 9.04 -11.04 9.66
C SER A 264 9.42 -9.69 10.30
N PRO A 265 10.71 -9.33 10.47
CA PRO A 265 11.10 -7.97 10.86
C PRO A 265 10.57 -6.88 9.94
N ARG A 266 10.28 -7.19 8.66
CA ARG A 266 9.60 -6.26 7.75
C ARG A 266 8.22 -5.87 8.26
N ALA A 267 7.51 -6.76 8.95
CA ALA A 267 6.23 -6.44 9.56
C ALA A 267 6.36 -5.33 10.60
N SER A 268 7.35 -5.42 11.49
CA SER A 268 7.61 -4.38 12.52
C SER A 268 7.98 -3.04 11.87
N ILE A 269 8.85 -3.06 10.86
CA ILE A 269 9.25 -1.86 10.11
C ILE A 269 8.04 -1.24 9.40
N SER A 270 7.24 -2.05 8.71
CA SER A 270 6.04 -1.59 8.00
C SER A 270 5.00 -1.02 8.96
N LEU A 271 4.80 -1.63 10.13
CA LEU A 271 3.91 -1.09 11.17
C LEU A 271 4.37 0.28 11.67
N ALA A 272 5.66 0.44 11.96
CA ALA A 272 6.22 1.70 12.42
C ALA A 272 6.08 2.81 11.36
N LEU A 273 6.42 2.51 10.09
CA LEU A 273 6.31 3.46 8.99
C LEU A 273 4.85 3.83 8.69
N ALA A 274 3.95 2.83 8.66
CA ALA A 274 2.53 3.07 8.43
C ALA A 274 1.90 3.89 9.58
N ALA A 275 2.23 3.59 10.83
CA ALA A 275 1.74 4.34 11.99
C ALA A 275 2.24 5.80 11.99
N ARG A 276 3.51 6.05 11.59
CA ARG A 276 4.02 7.42 11.39
C ARG A 276 3.21 8.18 10.33
N SER A 277 3.02 7.57 9.17
CA SER A 277 2.26 8.17 8.08
C SER A 277 0.81 8.39 8.47
N TYR A 278 0.22 7.47 9.22
CA TYR A 278 -1.14 7.62 9.73
C TYR A 278 -1.25 8.78 10.73
N ALA A 279 -0.31 8.90 11.69
CA ALA A 279 -0.25 10.04 12.61
C ALA A 279 -0.10 11.37 11.86
N PHE A 280 0.75 11.41 10.81
CA PHE A 280 0.91 12.58 9.95
C PHE A 280 -0.40 12.95 9.23
N ILE A 281 -1.12 11.96 8.65
CA ILE A 281 -2.44 12.15 8.03
C ILE A 281 -3.45 12.72 9.06
N LYS A 282 -3.36 12.28 10.32
CA LYS A 282 -4.15 12.80 11.44
C LYS A 282 -3.61 14.13 12.01
N ARG A 283 -2.61 14.73 11.33
CA ARG A 283 -2.00 16.03 11.66
C ARG A 283 -1.37 16.05 13.05
N ARG A 284 -0.71 14.96 13.43
CA ARG A 284 -0.11 14.75 14.74
C ARG A 284 1.39 14.48 14.61
N GLY A 285 2.20 15.12 15.45
CA GLY A 285 3.67 15.01 15.44
C GLY A 285 4.22 13.78 16.20
N TYR A 286 3.36 12.89 16.71
CA TYR A 286 3.75 11.71 17.44
C TYR A 286 2.77 10.57 17.21
N VAL A 287 3.27 9.34 17.32
CA VAL A 287 2.47 8.11 17.17
C VAL A 287 1.85 7.72 18.51
N ILE A 288 0.59 7.28 18.47
CA ILE A 288 -0.13 6.70 19.60
C ILE A 288 -0.51 5.24 19.30
N PRO A 289 -0.84 4.43 20.33
CA PRO A 289 -1.20 3.02 20.12
C PRO A 289 -2.33 2.82 19.11
N GLU A 290 -3.30 3.73 19.08
CA GLU A 290 -4.44 3.70 18.15
C GLU A 290 -3.99 3.78 16.68
N ASP A 291 -2.90 4.49 16.38
CA ASP A 291 -2.35 4.57 15.02
C ASP A 291 -1.80 3.22 14.58
N VAL A 292 -1.10 2.53 15.48
CA VAL A 292 -0.58 1.19 15.23
C VAL A 292 -1.73 0.21 14.99
N ARG A 293 -2.78 0.28 15.83
CA ARG A 293 -3.98 -0.56 15.68
C ARG A 293 -4.74 -0.29 14.39
N ALA A 294 -4.83 0.97 13.97
CA ALA A 294 -5.54 1.37 12.75
C ALA A 294 -4.93 0.75 11.48
N VAL A 295 -3.62 0.56 11.44
CA VAL A 295 -2.91 0.02 10.27
C VAL A 295 -2.55 -1.46 10.40
N ALA A 296 -2.74 -2.05 11.59
CA ALA A 296 -2.25 -3.40 11.90
C ALA A 296 -2.81 -4.49 10.96
N HIS A 297 -4.10 -4.47 10.66
CA HIS A 297 -4.72 -5.45 9.77
C HIS A 297 -4.13 -5.37 8.36
N ASP A 298 -4.00 -4.17 7.79
CA ASP A 298 -3.48 -3.99 6.44
C ASP A 298 -1.99 -4.34 6.32
N VAL A 299 -1.23 -4.15 7.41
CA VAL A 299 0.19 -4.51 7.44
C VAL A 299 0.41 -6.00 7.68
N LEU A 300 -0.42 -6.66 8.51
CA LEU A 300 -0.15 -8.00 9.00
C LEU A 300 -0.88 -9.13 8.25
N ARG A 301 -2.05 -8.86 7.63
CA ARG A 301 -2.90 -9.93 7.05
C ARG A 301 -2.20 -10.78 6.00
N HIS A 302 -1.23 -10.25 5.30
CA HIS A 302 -0.46 -10.98 4.28
C HIS A 302 0.92 -11.45 4.79
N ARG A 303 1.15 -11.34 6.10
CA ARG A 303 2.40 -11.69 6.77
C ARG A 303 2.22 -12.76 7.85
N ILE A 304 1.02 -13.27 7.98
CA ILE A 304 0.66 -14.35 8.90
C ILE A 304 0.06 -15.47 8.05
N GLY A 305 0.70 -16.65 8.09
CA GLY A 305 0.19 -17.84 7.43
C GLY A 305 -0.72 -18.63 8.36
N LEU A 306 -1.82 -19.12 7.82
CA LEU A 306 -2.73 -20.00 8.54
C LEU A 306 -2.23 -21.45 8.46
N SER A 307 -2.53 -22.26 9.47
CA SER A 307 -2.36 -23.69 9.42
C SER A 307 -3.61 -24.36 8.80
N TYR A 308 -3.49 -25.63 8.44
CA TYR A 308 -4.65 -26.41 7.97
C TYR A 308 -5.74 -26.51 9.02
N GLU A 309 -5.39 -26.55 10.31
CA GLU A 309 -6.34 -26.55 11.42
C GLU A 309 -7.12 -25.24 11.50
N ALA A 310 -6.46 -24.10 11.26
CA ALA A 310 -7.11 -22.80 11.20
C ALA A 310 -8.09 -22.72 10.04
N GLU A 311 -7.67 -23.15 8.86
CA GLU A 311 -8.54 -23.19 7.66
C GLU A 311 -9.75 -24.11 7.86
N ALA A 312 -9.53 -25.31 8.43
CA ALA A 312 -10.59 -26.26 8.75
C ALA A 312 -11.59 -25.72 9.79
N SER A 313 -11.12 -24.82 10.67
CA SER A 313 -11.95 -24.14 11.68
C SER A 313 -12.58 -22.86 11.17
N ASN A 314 -12.38 -22.49 9.88
CA ASN A 314 -12.77 -21.20 9.29
C ASN A 314 -12.24 -19.98 10.06
N LEU A 315 -11.10 -20.12 10.74
CA LEU A 315 -10.45 -19.00 11.43
C LEU A 315 -9.71 -18.14 10.40
N THR A 316 -9.99 -16.85 10.42
CA THR A 316 -9.39 -15.88 9.50
C THR A 316 -8.15 -15.20 10.07
N THR A 317 -7.30 -14.67 9.19
CA THR A 317 -6.13 -13.88 9.61
C THR A 317 -6.56 -12.62 10.36
N GLU A 318 -7.69 -12.01 9.98
CA GLU A 318 -8.29 -10.85 10.64
C GLU A 318 -8.66 -11.15 12.10
N GLU A 319 -9.24 -12.32 12.37
CA GLU A 319 -9.58 -12.74 13.72
C GLU A 319 -8.33 -13.00 14.57
N ILE A 320 -7.28 -13.60 13.98
CA ILE A 320 -6.00 -13.79 14.65
C ILE A 320 -5.38 -12.44 15.03
N ILE A 321 -5.31 -11.50 14.08
CA ILE A 321 -4.77 -10.15 14.33
C ILE A 321 -5.60 -9.46 15.42
N SER A 322 -6.91 -9.53 15.35
CA SER A 322 -7.80 -8.92 16.35
C SER A 322 -7.59 -9.50 17.74
N LYS A 323 -7.42 -10.84 17.89
CA LYS A 323 -7.09 -11.48 19.16
C LYS A 323 -5.74 -11.00 19.70
N ILE A 324 -4.71 -10.90 18.85
CA ILE A 324 -3.39 -10.40 19.24
C ILE A 324 -3.48 -8.94 19.73
N LEU A 325 -4.12 -8.06 18.95
CA LEU A 325 -4.28 -6.64 19.30
C LEU A 325 -5.06 -6.43 20.62
N ASN A 326 -5.98 -7.33 20.95
CA ASN A 326 -6.76 -7.27 22.18
C ASN A 326 -6.00 -7.86 23.39
N ARG A 327 -4.95 -8.65 23.16
CA ARG A 327 -4.18 -9.32 24.21
C ARG A 327 -2.89 -8.62 24.56
N VAL A 328 -2.19 -8.06 23.56
CA VAL A 328 -0.95 -7.32 23.78
C VAL A 328 -1.24 -6.06 24.58
N GLU A 329 -0.47 -5.86 25.65
CA GLU A 329 -0.62 -4.72 26.55
C GLU A 329 -0.36 -3.40 25.81
N VAL A 330 -1.29 -2.47 25.97
CA VAL A 330 -1.19 -1.13 25.40
C VAL A 330 -0.38 -0.23 26.34
N PRO A 331 0.66 0.47 25.88
CA PRO A 331 1.55 1.26 26.72
C PRO A 331 0.91 2.52 27.31
#